data_50fda71f1968d9d35b1681c61e3a66a4
#
_entry.id   50fda71f1968d9d35b1681c61e3a66a4
#
_cell.length_a   1.000
_cell.length_b   1.000
_cell.length_c   1.000
_cell.angle_alpha   90.00
_cell.angle_beta   90.00
_cell.angle_gamma   90.00
#
_symmetry.space_group_name_H-M   'P 1'
#
loop_
_entity.id
_entity.type
_entity.pdbx_description
1 polymer ?
#
loop_
_entity_poly.entity_id
_entity_poly.type
_entity_poly.pdbx_seq_one_letter_code
_entity_poly.pdbx_strand_id
1 'polypeptide(L)'
;MNGTRAWGAHPPRCPARVPGLSVPSRSLGRVQELHDAPLAPLTTFRLGGPATRLVTATTDAEVIDVVREADATGTPLLLIGGGSNLVIGDKGFAGTALVIATKGFELDGSTLELAAGEVWTDAVARAVEAGLAGIECLAGIPGSAGATPIQNVGAYGQEVSSTITEVIAYDRGTGETVVIPNADCAFSYRHSRFKADPERYVVLRVRFLLEDAGGLSAPVKYAETARALGVEVGDRVPLAAARETVLKLRTGKGMVLDPEDHDTWSAGSFFTNPILTDEQFAAFHARVRAHLGDGVQPPAYPAGDGHTKTSAAWLIDKAGFTKGYGTGPARISTKHTLALTNRGEATTEDLLALAREVVAGVRETFGITLVNEPVTVGVSL
;
A
#
# COMPACT_ATOMS: atom_id res chain seq x y z
N MET A 1 7.85 -36.30 34.26
CA MET A 1 8.57 -36.55 33.02
C MET A 1 8.12 -35.51 32.03
N ASN A 2 8.96 -34.49 31.87
CA ASN A 2 8.70 -33.30 31.06
C ASN A 2 9.07 -33.57 29.59
N GLY A 3 8.13 -33.39 28.70
CA GLY A 3 8.37 -33.42 27.25
C GLY A 3 8.04 -32.08 26.62
N THR A 4 9.01 -31.15 26.60
CA THR A 4 8.98 -29.92 25.85
C THR A 4 9.16 -30.24 24.38
N ARG A 5 8.12 -30.04 23.56
CA ARG A 5 8.24 -30.03 22.08
C ARG A 5 8.74 -28.68 21.64
N ALA A 6 9.99 -28.64 21.20
CA ALA A 6 10.56 -27.50 20.47
C ALA A 6 9.91 -27.41 19.08
N TRP A 7 9.36 -26.23 18.76
CA TRP A 7 8.95 -25.86 17.41
C TRP A 7 10.20 -25.57 16.60
N GLY A 8 10.56 -26.50 15.72
CA GLY A 8 11.64 -26.31 14.76
C GLY A 8 11.21 -25.28 13.71
N ALA A 9 11.76 -24.08 13.77
CA ALA A 9 11.70 -23.14 12.67
C ALA A 9 12.45 -23.71 11.49
N HIS A 10 11.75 -24.11 10.42
CA HIS A 10 12.39 -24.43 9.16
C HIS A 10 12.98 -23.14 8.56
N PRO A 11 14.21 -23.15 8.10
CA PRO A 11 14.76 -22.01 7.37
C PRO A 11 13.92 -21.77 6.11
N PRO A 12 13.74 -20.49 5.69
CA PRO A 12 12.98 -20.17 4.49
C PRO A 12 13.60 -20.89 3.28
N ARG A 13 12.76 -21.58 2.50
CA ARG A 13 13.21 -22.26 1.27
C ARG A 13 13.76 -21.24 0.29
N CYS A 14 14.91 -21.57 -0.32
CA CYS A 14 15.47 -20.79 -1.41
C CYS A 14 14.46 -20.76 -2.58
N PRO A 15 14.18 -19.58 -3.17
CA PRO A 15 13.23 -19.49 -4.30
C PRO A 15 13.76 -20.28 -5.52
N ALA A 16 12.83 -20.86 -6.31
CA ALA A 16 13.16 -21.65 -7.48
C ALA A 16 13.73 -20.78 -8.62
N ARG A 17 14.80 -21.24 -9.24
CA ARG A 17 15.44 -20.61 -10.41
C ARG A 17 14.52 -20.74 -11.62
N VAL A 18 14.32 -19.68 -12.40
CA VAL A 18 13.61 -19.72 -13.69
C VAL A 18 14.62 -20.13 -14.78
N PRO A 19 14.50 -21.32 -15.38
CA PRO A 19 15.35 -21.68 -16.52
C PRO A 19 14.90 -20.89 -17.76
N GLY A 20 15.80 -20.14 -18.38
CA GLY A 20 15.57 -19.58 -19.71
C GLY A 20 15.46 -18.06 -19.85
N LEU A 21 15.47 -17.28 -18.78
CA LEU A 21 15.61 -15.82 -18.87
C LEU A 21 17.09 -15.39 -18.80
N SER A 22 17.90 -15.84 -19.76
CA SER A 22 19.18 -15.19 -20.02
C SER A 22 18.89 -13.92 -20.80
N VAL A 23 18.94 -12.76 -20.13
CA VAL A 23 18.86 -11.45 -20.78
C VAL A 23 20.20 -11.25 -21.51
N PRO A 24 20.22 -11.14 -22.87
CA PRO A 24 21.43 -10.81 -23.59
C PRO A 24 21.84 -9.38 -23.20
N SER A 25 23.11 -9.17 -22.92
CA SER A 25 23.70 -7.83 -22.76
C SER A 25 23.57 -7.08 -24.09
N ARG A 26 22.48 -6.34 -24.26
CA ARG A 26 22.32 -5.37 -25.33
C ARG A 26 22.48 -3.99 -24.76
N SER A 27 23.25 -3.15 -25.46
CA SER A 27 23.38 -1.73 -25.23
C SER A 27 22.03 -1.10 -24.94
N LEU A 28 21.92 -0.40 -23.79
CA LEU A 28 20.79 0.40 -23.34
C LEU A 28 20.25 1.24 -24.50
N GLY A 29 19.08 0.91 -25.04
CA GLY A 29 18.24 1.89 -25.68
C GLY A 29 18.07 3.02 -24.63
N ARG A 30 18.23 4.29 -25.03
CA ARG A 30 18.29 5.42 -24.12
C ARG A 30 17.07 5.41 -23.19
N VAL A 31 17.26 4.96 -21.95
CA VAL A 31 16.32 5.16 -20.84
C VAL A 31 16.09 6.67 -20.71
N GLN A 32 14.88 7.11 -20.46
CA GLN A 32 14.63 8.52 -20.19
C GLN A 32 15.29 8.87 -18.86
N GLU A 33 16.23 9.79 -18.88
CA GLU A 33 17.01 10.22 -17.72
C GLU A 33 16.94 11.74 -17.56
N LEU A 34 16.74 12.20 -16.32
CA LEU A 34 16.72 13.61 -15.94
C LEU A 34 17.61 13.80 -14.69
N HIS A 35 18.26 14.94 -14.58
CA HIS A 35 19.03 15.33 -13.41
C HIS A 35 18.31 16.43 -12.63
N ASP A 36 18.51 16.47 -11.31
CA ASP A 36 17.88 17.43 -10.39
C ASP A 36 16.35 17.54 -10.60
N ALA A 37 15.73 16.40 -10.92
CA ALA A 37 14.32 16.34 -11.30
C ALA A 37 13.41 16.33 -10.07
N PRO A 38 12.35 17.16 -10.02
CA PRO A 38 11.42 17.20 -8.91
C PRO A 38 10.65 15.89 -8.78
N LEU A 39 10.56 15.36 -7.55
CA LEU A 39 9.83 14.13 -7.25
C LEU A 39 8.35 14.40 -6.85
N ALA A 40 8.01 15.63 -6.47
CA ALA A 40 6.65 16.00 -6.10
C ALA A 40 5.59 15.59 -7.15
N PRO A 41 5.78 15.80 -8.48
CA PRO A 41 4.80 15.37 -9.48
C PRO A 41 4.59 13.86 -9.55
N LEU A 42 5.52 13.06 -9.01
CA LEU A 42 5.50 11.61 -9.02
C LEU A 42 4.84 11.00 -7.77
N THR A 43 4.38 11.83 -6.83
CA THR A 43 3.69 11.39 -5.61
C THR A 43 2.25 11.87 -5.59
N THR A 44 1.35 11.11 -4.95
CA THR A 44 -0.04 11.53 -4.77
C THR A 44 -0.19 12.68 -3.78
N PHE A 45 0.77 12.87 -2.88
CA PHE A 45 0.83 14.06 -2.02
C PHE A 45 1.22 15.34 -2.76
N ARG A 46 1.82 15.22 -3.95
CA ARG A 46 2.46 16.34 -4.64
C ARG A 46 3.55 17.01 -3.79
N LEU A 47 4.25 16.22 -2.98
CA LEU A 47 5.35 16.63 -2.11
C LEU A 47 6.63 15.88 -2.46
N GLY A 48 7.77 16.50 -2.18
CA GLY A 48 9.10 15.93 -2.35
C GLY A 48 10.02 16.82 -3.16
N GLY A 49 11.26 16.98 -2.68
CA GLY A 49 12.31 17.70 -3.39
C GLY A 49 12.87 16.90 -4.58
N PRO A 50 13.95 17.40 -5.22
CA PRO A 50 14.51 16.77 -6.42
C PRO A 50 15.30 15.49 -6.12
N ALA A 51 15.35 14.58 -7.10
CA ALA A 51 16.35 13.51 -7.12
C ALA A 51 17.59 13.95 -7.88
N THR A 52 18.77 13.54 -7.44
CA THR A 52 20.01 13.79 -8.20
C THR A 52 19.90 13.22 -9.61
N ARG A 53 19.34 12.02 -9.74
CA ARG A 53 19.09 11.35 -11.02
C ARG A 53 17.70 10.72 -10.97
N LEU A 54 16.88 10.97 -11.98
CA LEU A 54 15.58 10.33 -12.19
C LEU A 54 15.63 9.52 -13.48
N VAL A 55 15.33 8.24 -13.39
CA VAL A 55 15.31 7.31 -14.52
C VAL A 55 13.91 6.70 -14.65
N THR A 56 13.37 6.65 -15.87
CA THR A 56 12.13 5.94 -16.16
C THR A 56 12.45 4.68 -16.97
N ALA A 57 12.16 3.51 -16.40
CA ALA A 57 12.34 2.21 -17.04
C ALA A 57 10.99 1.66 -17.53
N THR A 58 10.95 1.23 -18.78
CA THR A 58 9.75 0.74 -19.47
C THR A 58 9.77 -0.76 -19.74
N THR A 59 10.92 -1.42 -19.48
CA THR A 59 11.11 -2.87 -19.59
C THR A 59 11.76 -3.44 -18.33
N ASP A 60 11.52 -4.73 -18.04
CA ASP A 60 12.15 -5.44 -16.93
C ASP A 60 13.68 -5.39 -17.03
N ALA A 61 14.23 -5.47 -18.24
CA ALA A 61 15.67 -5.39 -18.47
C ALA A 61 16.24 -4.03 -18.06
N GLU A 62 15.59 -2.93 -18.44
CA GLU A 62 15.98 -1.58 -18.02
C GLU A 62 15.91 -1.41 -16.50
N VAL A 63 14.86 -1.92 -15.85
CA VAL A 63 14.75 -1.92 -14.38
C VAL A 63 15.96 -2.62 -13.76
N ILE A 64 16.27 -3.85 -14.22
CA ILE A 64 17.38 -4.65 -13.70
C ILE A 64 18.73 -3.94 -13.94
N ASP A 65 18.94 -3.37 -15.11
CA ASP A 65 20.21 -2.72 -15.45
C ASP A 65 20.47 -1.49 -14.59
N VAL A 66 19.44 -0.65 -14.33
CA VAL A 66 19.56 0.52 -13.44
C VAL A 66 19.82 0.08 -11.98
N VAL A 67 19.15 -0.98 -11.52
CA VAL A 67 19.36 -1.51 -10.17
C VAL A 67 20.79 -2.03 -10.02
N ARG A 68 21.29 -2.81 -11.00
CA ARG A 68 22.67 -3.33 -11.02
C ARG A 68 23.69 -2.20 -11.04
N GLU A 69 23.47 -1.15 -11.82
CA GLU A 69 24.33 0.03 -11.85
C GLU A 69 24.41 0.68 -10.47
N ALA A 70 23.24 0.91 -9.83
CA ALA A 70 23.18 1.50 -8.50
C ALA A 70 23.90 0.64 -7.46
N ASP A 71 23.71 -0.68 -7.49
CA ASP A 71 24.37 -1.63 -6.59
C ASP A 71 25.90 -1.64 -6.79
N ALA A 72 26.35 -1.67 -8.04
CA ALA A 72 27.78 -1.69 -8.38
C ALA A 72 28.52 -0.41 -7.97
N THR A 73 27.81 0.73 -7.99
CA THR A 73 28.39 2.04 -7.63
C THR A 73 28.14 2.43 -6.18
N GLY A 74 27.32 1.68 -5.43
CA GLY A 74 26.88 2.05 -4.08
C GLY A 74 25.98 3.30 -4.07
N THR A 75 25.36 3.63 -5.20
CA THR A 75 24.47 4.78 -5.31
C THR A 75 23.11 4.46 -4.63
N PRO A 76 22.60 5.32 -3.73
CA PRO A 76 21.29 5.14 -3.14
C PRO A 76 20.21 5.02 -4.23
N LEU A 77 19.27 4.08 -4.08
CA LEU A 77 18.22 3.79 -5.04
C LEU A 77 16.85 3.95 -4.40
N LEU A 78 15.98 4.76 -5.03
CA LEU A 78 14.58 4.90 -4.68
C LEU A 78 13.71 4.33 -5.80
N LEU A 79 12.94 3.28 -5.51
CA LEU A 79 11.98 2.72 -6.46
C LEU A 79 10.65 3.48 -6.35
N ILE A 80 10.13 3.94 -7.48
CA ILE A 80 8.86 4.65 -7.58
C ILE A 80 7.93 3.87 -8.52
N GLY A 81 6.81 3.39 -7.99
CA GLY A 81 5.68 2.93 -8.77
C GLY A 81 4.72 4.09 -9.07
N GLY A 82 3.48 4.00 -8.60
CA GLY A 82 2.53 5.13 -8.72
C GLY A 82 2.70 6.23 -7.67
N GLY A 83 3.73 6.21 -6.82
CA GLY A 83 4.03 7.23 -5.82
C GLY A 83 2.94 7.46 -4.75
N SER A 84 2.02 6.52 -4.60
CA SER A 84 0.83 6.68 -3.78
C SER A 84 1.03 6.38 -2.28
N ASN A 85 2.22 5.96 -1.90
CA ASN A 85 2.56 5.61 -0.51
C ASN A 85 3.94 6.13 -0.10
N LEU A 86 4.37 7.27 -0.66
CA LEU A 86 5.67 7.88 -0.40
C LEU A 86 5.51 9.27 0.22
N VAL A 87 6.31 9.55 1.25
CA VAL A 87 6.54 10.88 1.82
C VAL A 87 8.02 11.21 1.64
N ILE A 88 8.32 12.03 0.63
CA ILE A 88 9.70 12.39 0.27
C ILE A 88 10.00 13.76 0.86
N GLY A 89 11.13 13.89 1.55
CA GLY A 89 11.55 15.14 2.17
C GLY A 89 11.79 16.28 1.15
N ASP A 90 11.65 17.52 1.61
CA ASP A 90 11.80 18.71 0.77
C ASP A 90 13.21 18.89 0.22
N LYS A 91 14.21 18.28 0.86
CA LYS A 91 15.61 18.22 0.34
C LYS A 91 15.78 17.24 -0.81
N GLY A 92 14.77 16.42 -1.09
CA GLY A 92 14.79 15.42 -2.15
C GLY A 92 15.55 14.15 -1.82
N PHE A 93 16.13 13.53 -2.83
CA PHE A 93 16.81 12.24 -2.74
C PHE A 93 18.19 12.31 -3.41
N ALA A 94 19.25 12.15 -2.60
CA ALA A 94 20.62 12.19 -3.06
C ALA A 94 21.05 10.84 -3.65
N GLY A 95 20.44 10.44 -4.78
CA GLY A 95 20.67 9.15 -5.43
C GLY A 95 19.89 9.04 -6.74
N THR A 96 19.69 7.80 -7.18
CA THR A 96 18.90 7.47 -8.37
C THR A 96 17.46 7.14 -7.95
N ALA A 97 16.49 7.93 -8.41
CA ALA A 97 15.08 7.59 -8.36
C ALA A 97 14.70 6.84 -9.64
N LEU A 98 14.21 5.61 -9.51
CA LEU A 98 13.82 4.75 -10.63
C LEU A 98 12.29 4.63 -10.68
N VAL A 99 11.67 5.23 -11.70
CA VAL A 99 10.26 5.04 -12.00
C VAL A 99 10.08 3.74 -12.77
N ILE A 100 9.33 2.80 -12.20
CA ILE A 100 8.97 1.53 -12.84
C ILE A 100 7.70 1.78 -13.68
N ALA A 101 7.88 1.92 -15.00
CA ALA A 101 6.82 2.20 -15.96
C ALA A 101 6.61 1.03 -16.96
N THR A 102 7.00 -0.18 -16.56
CA THR A 102 6.85 -1.40 -17.36
C THR A 102 5.37 -1.67 -17.66
N LYS A 103 5.08 -2.20 -18.85
CA LYS A 103 3.72 -2.51 -19.31
C LYS A 103 3.58 -3.99 -19.69
N GLY A 104 2.44 -4.54 -19.33
CA GLY A 104 2.08 -5.91 -19.62
C GLY A 104 0.86 -6.32 -18.81
N PHE A 105 -0.22 -6.67 -19.49
CA PHE A 105 -1.44 -7.23 -18.94
C PHE A 105 -1.74 -8.49 -19.75
N GLU A 106 -1.42 -9.63 -19.19
CA GLU A 106 -1.60 -10.92 -19.84
C GLU A 106 -2.68 -11.71 -19.08
N LEU A 107 -3.72 -12.14 -19.80
CA LEU A 107 -4.83 -12.91 -19.26
C LEU A 107 -4.94 -14.23 -19.99
N ASP A 108 -4.82 -15.33 -19.23
CA ASP A 108 -5.02 -16.70 -19.71
C ASP A 108 -6.02 -17.41 -18.79
N GLY A 109 -7.26 -17.57 -19.27
CA GLY A 109 -8.37 -18.03 -18.46
C GLY A 109 -8.59 -17.12 -17.25
N SER A 110 -8.42 -17.65 -16.04
CA SER A 110 -8.51 -16.91 -14.78
C SER A 110 -7.15 -16.43 -14.23
N THR A 111 -6.06 -16.73 -14.94
CA THR A 111 -4.71 -16.29 -14.54
C THR A 111 -4.42 -14.94 -15.17
N LEU A 112 -4.16 -13.94 -14.33
CA LEU A 112 -3.78 -12.61 -14.75
C LEU A 112 -2.32 -12.35 -14.34
N GLU A 113 -1.45 -12.03 -15.32
CA GLU A 113 -0.10 -11.53 -15.06
C GLU A 113 -0.01 -10.05 -15.40
N LEU A 114 0.52 -9.26 -14.47
CA LEU A 114 0.70 -7.82 -14.60
C LEU A 114 2.17 -7.45 -14.48
N ALA A 115 2.67 -6.63 -15.41
CA ALA A 115 3.95 -5.95 -15.22
C ALA A 115 3.85 -4.96 -14.05
N ALA A 116 4.97 -4.75 -13.33
CA ALA A 116 5.00 -3.96 -12.10
C ALA A 116 4.55 -2.50 -12.29
N GLY A 117 4.80 -1.91 -13.46
CA GLY A 117 4.41 -0.54 -13.80
C GLY A 117 2.99 -0.38 -14.34
N GLU A 118 2.18 -1.44 -14.39
CA GLU A 118 0.76 -1.30 -14.76
C GLU A 118 -0.01 -0.50 -13.72
N VAL A 119 -0.87 0.42 -14.19
CA VAL A 119 -1.74 1.22 -13.32
C VAL A 119 -2.77 0.30 -12.68
N TRP A 120 -2.75 0.21 -11.34
CA TRP A 120 -3.57 -0.76 -10.62
C TRP A 120 -5.08 -0.61 -10.87
N THR A 121 -5.59 0.63 -10.86
CA THR A 121 -7.03 0.87 -11.06
C THR A 121 -7.50 0.46 -12.46
N ASP A 122 -6.63 0.59 -13.48
CA ASP A 122 -6.93 0.18 -14.85
C ASP A 122 -6.89 -1.35 -14.96
N ALA A 123 -5.93 -2.00 -14.29
CA ALA A 123 -5.85 -3.46 -14.24
C ALA A 123 -7.10 -4.06 -13.59
N VAL A 124 -7.58 -3.49 -12.48
CA VAL A 124 -8.85 -3.89 -11.83
C VAL A 124 -10.03 -3.69 -12.78
N ALA A 125 -10.10 -2.56 -13.49
CA ALA A 125 -11.18 -2.31 -14.45
C ALA A 125 -11.22 -3.38 -15.55
N ARG A 126 -10.08 -3.69 -16.16
CA ARG A 126 -9.94 -4.69 -17.20
C ARG A 126 -10.27 -6.11 -16.72
N ALA A 127 -9.91 -6.48 -15.49
CA ALA A 127 -10.27 -7.77 -14.90
C ALA A 127 -11.81 -7.89 -14.73
N VAL A 128 -12.45 -6.81 -14.23
CA VAL A 128 -13.92 -6.76 -14.11
C VAL A 128 -14.62 -6.83 -15.48
N GLU A 129 -14.09 -6.13 -16.49
CA GLU A 129 -14.60 -6.20 -17.88
C GLU A 129 -14.47 -7.60 -18.48
N ALA A 130 -13.42 -8.34 -18.08
CA ALA A 130 -13.24 -9.74 -18.44
C ALA A 130 -14.13 -10.71 -17.64
N GLY A 131 -14.95 -10.23 -16.70
CA GLY A 131 -15.84 -11.05 -15.89
C GLY A 131 -15.18 -11.73 -14.70
N LEU A 132 -13.96 -11.33 -14.33
CA LEU A 132 -13.14 -11.97 -13.29
C LEU A 132 -13.22 -11.22 -11.96
N ALA A 133 -13.61 -11.96 -10.91
CA ALA A 133 -13.78 -11.47 -9.54
C ALA A 133 -12.55 -11.76 -8.68
N GLY A 134 -12.44 -11.06 -7.54
CA GLY A 134 -11.44 -11.26 -6.50
C GLY A 134 -10.60 -10.01 -6.20
N ILE A 135 -10.61 -9.01 -7.09
CA ILE A 135 -9.93 -7.71 -6.89
C ILE A 135 -10.83 -6.50 -7.13
N GLU A 136 -12.12 -6.69 -7.42
CA GLU A 136 -13.08 -5.63 -7.73
C GLU A 136 -13.26 -4.61 -6.59
N CYS A 137 -13.14 -5.03 -5.34
CA CYS A 137 -13.19 -4.14 -4.19
C CYS A 137 -11.90 -3.33 -3.96
N LEU A 138 -10.86 -3.60 -4.72
CA LEU A 138 -9.61 -2.84 -4.72
C LEU A 138 -9.58 -1.73 -5.80
N ALA A 139 -10.71 -1.49 -6.46
CA ALA A 139 -10.89 -0.44 -7.45
C ALA A 139 -10.63 0.96 -6.87
N GLY A 140 -10.03 1.83 -7.66
CA GLY A 140 -9.73 3.22 -7.27
C GLY A 140 -8.61 3.38 -6.24
N ILE A 141 -7.89 2.32 -5.87
CA ILE A 141 -6.65 2.44 -5.10
C ILE A 141 -5.57 2.95 -6.04
N PRO A 142 -4.98 4.13 -5.79
CA PRO A 142 -3.91 4.65 -6.63
C PRO A 142 -2.62 3.83 -6.46
N GLY A 143 -1.81 3.78 -7.49
CA GLY A 143 -0.54 3.06 -7.47
C GLY A 143 -0.35 2.15 -8.66
N SER A 144 0.69 1.32 -8.61
CA SER A 144 1.04 0.35 -9.64
C SER A 144 0.89 -1.09 -9.17
N ALA A 145 0.72 -2.03 -10.10
CA ALA A 145 0.55 -3.46 -9.81
C ALA A 145 1.70 -4.02 -8.98
N GLY A 146 2.95 -3.67 -9.31
CA GLY A 146 4.13 -4.12 -8.57
C GLY A 146 4.24 -3.60 -7.14
N ALA A 147 3.52 -2.51 -6.81
CA ALA A 147 3.47 -2.01 -5.44
C ALA A 147 2.45 -2.76 -4.56
N THR A 148 1.50 -3.50 -5.17
CA THR A 148 0.42 -4.15 -4.42
C THR A 148 0.89 -5.25 -3.47
N PRO A 149 1.85 -6.14 -3.80
CA PRO A 149 2.34 -7.14 -2.86
C PRO A 149 3.19 -6.56 -1.73
N ILE A 150 3.77 -5.36 -1.88
CA ILE A 150 4.74 -4.82 -0.90
C ILE A 150 4.08 -4.68 0.47
N GLN A 151 2.90 -4.12 0.56
CA GLN A 151 2.18 -3.98 1.83
C GLN A 151 0.84 -4.73 1.86
N ASN A 152 0.70 -5.79 1.06
CA ASN A 152 -0.52 -6.55 0.97
C ASN A 152 -1.74 -5.63 0.84
N VAL A 153 -1.83 -4.93 -0.30
CA VAL A 153 -2.89 -3.94 -0.53
C VAL A 153 -4.26 -4.55 -0.32
N GLY A 154 -5.07 -3.88 0.48
CA GLY A 154 -6.40 -4.36 0.82
C GLY A 154 -7.38 -3.24 1.13
N ALA A 155 -8.64 -3.43 0.74
CA ALA A 155 -9.76 -2.55 1.01
C ALA A 155 -11.09 -3.34 0.93
N TYR A 156 -12.09 -2.90 1.67
CA TYR A 156 -13.47 -3.42 1.61
C TYR A 156 -13.56 -4.95 1.70
N GLY A 157 -12.69 -5.55 2.53
CA GLY A 157 -12.70 -7.00 2.80
C GLY A 157 -11.97 -7.86 1.76
N GLN A 158 -11.34 -7.26 0.76
CA GLN A 158 -10.40 -7.93 -0.16
C GLN A 158 -8.95 -7.51 0.14
N GLU A 159 -8.03 -8.43 -0.06
CA GLU A 159 -6.58 -8.21 -0.02
C GLU A 159 -5.93 -8.94 -1.20
N VAL A 160 -4.89 -8.35 -1.79
CA VAL A 160 -4.20 -8.96 -2.95
C VAL A 160 -3.60 -10.33 -2.64
N SER A 161 -3.21 -10.58 -1.40
CA SER A 161 -2.72 -11.89 -0.94
C SER A 161 -3.69 -13.04 -1.16
N SER A 162 -5.00 -12.75 -1.25
CA SER A 162 -6.02 -13.77 -1.50
C SER A 162 -6.06 -14.25 -2.95
N THR A 163 -5.47 -13.49 -3.87
CA THR A 163 -5.50 -13.77 -5.32
C THR A 163 -4.12 -13.86 -5.94
N ILE A 164 -3.08 -13.28 -5.35
CA ILE A 164 -1.69 -13.45 -5.80
C ILE A 164 -1.31 -14.93 -5.68
N THR A 165 -0.81 -15.52 -6.78
CA THR A 165 -0.22 -16.85 -6.78
C THR A 165 1.29 -16.80 -6.58
N GLU A 166 1.93 -15.84 -7.23
CA GLU A 166 3.37 -15.64 -7.15
C GLU A 166 3.77 -14.20 -7.54
N VAL A 167 4.95 -13.80 -7.12
CA VAL A 167 5.59 -12.54 -7.48
C VAL A 167 6.90 -12.84 -8.18
N ILE A 168 7.13 -12.27 -9.36
CA ILE A 168 8.39 -12.33 -10.08
C ILE A 168 9.18 -11.08 -9.68
N ALA A 169 10.36 -11.26 -9.11
CA ALA A 169 11.20 -10.18 -8.61
C ALA A 169 12.67 -10.36 -8.98
N TYR A 170 13.38 -9.27 -9.14
CA TYR A 170 14.83 -9.28 -9.16
C TYR A 170 15.35 -9.27 -7.71
N ASP A 171 16.12 -10.29 -7.33
CA ASP A 171 16.78 -10.40 -6.02
C ASP A 171 18.16 -9.75 -6.12
N ARG A 172 18.32 -8.55 -5.55
CA ARG A 172 19.58 -7.78 -5.53
C ARG A 172 20.69 -8.51 -4.77
N GLY A 173 20.33 -9.38 -3.81
CA GLY A 173 21.30 -10.18 -3.06
C GLY A 173 21.98 -11.27 -3.88
N THR A 174 21.26 -11.86 -4.86
CA THR A 174 21.78 -12.91 -5.75
C THR A 174 22.09 -12.41 -7.16
N GLY A 175 21.55 -11.26 -7.55
CA GLY A 175 21.65 -10.74 -8.91
C GLY A 175 20.82 -11.51 -9.94
N GLU A 176 19.82 -12.27 -9.49
CA GLU A 176 18.98 -13.13 -10.32
C GLU A 176 17.49 -12.73 -10.28
N THR A 177 16.75 -13.04 -11.33
CA THR A 177 15.29 -12.98 -11.30
C THR A 177 14.75 -14.25 -10.67
N VAL A 178 13.89 -14.10 -9.67
CA VAL A 178 13.32 -15.20 -8.89
C VAL A 178 11.80 -15.17 -8.93
N VAL A 179 11.19 -16.34 -8.81
CA VAL A 179 9.74 -16.48 -8.60
C VAL A 179 9.49 -16.80 -7.14
N ILE A 180 8.66 -15.99 -6.50
CA ILE A 180 8.31 -16.10 -5.08
C ILE A 180 6.85 -16.48 -4.98
N PRO A 181 6.53 -17.75 -4.62
CA PRO A 181 5.15 -18.20 -4.42
C PRO A 181 4.47 -17.43 -3.29
N ASN A 182 3.14 -17.34 -3.32
CA ASN A 182 2.33 -16.67 -2.30
C ASN A 182 2.73 -17.09 -0.88
N ALA A 183 2.90 -18.39 -0.62
CA ALA A 183 3.27 -18.92 0.69
C ALA A 183 4.60 -18.37 1.22
N ASP A 184 5.51 -17.97 0.33
CA ASP A 184 6.82 -17.43 0.67
C ASP A 184 6.83 -15.90 0.71
N CYS A 185 5.74 -15.23 0.30
CA CYS A 185 5.60 -13.76 0.37
C CYS A 185 5.39 -13.24 1.80
N ALA A 186 5.11 -14.10 2.78
CA ALA A 186 4.90 -13.75 4.18
C ALA A 186 3.86 -12.63 4.38
N PHE A 187 2.75 -12.71 3.64
CA PHE A 187 1.69 -11.72 3.71
C PHE A 187 0.99 -11.71 5.07
N SER A 188 0.77 -10.52 5.60
CA SER A 188 -0.10 -10.25 6.74
C SER A 188 -0.68 -8.84 6.61
N TYR A 189 -1.42 -8.36 7.63
CA TYR A 189 -2.01 -7.02 7.58
C TYR A 189 -0.95 -5.93 7.36
N ARG A 190 -0.99 -5.27 6.20
CA ARG A 190 -0.04 -4.23 5.78
C ARG A 190 1.42 -4.67 5.84
N HIS A 191 1.69 -5.94 5.60
CA HIS A 191 3.02 -6.53 5.68
C HIS A 191 3.26 -7.59 4.62
N SER A 192 4.53 -7.74 4.21
CA SER A 192 5.04 -8.81 3.35
C SER A 192 6.55 -8.96 3.52
N ARG A 193 7.13 -10.00 2.93
CA ARG A 193 8.56 -10.17 2.75
C ARG A 193 9.23 -8.95 2.09
N PHE A 194 8.56 -8.37 1.09
CA PHE A 194 9.09 -7.23 0.33
C PHE A 194 9.16 -5.96 1.19
N LYS A 195 8.24 -5.78 2.12
CA LYS A 195 8.26 -4.68 3.09
C LYS A 195 9.24 -4.92 4.23
N ALA A 196 9.43 -6.19 4.64
CA ALA A 196 10.37 -6.56 5.68
C ALA A 196 11.84 -6.36 5.27
N ASP A 197 12.13 -6.55 3.97
CA ASP A 197 13.47 -6.36 3.38
C ASP A 197 13.36 -5.50 2.11
N PRO A 198 13.14 -4.18 2.27
CA PRO A 198 12.78 -3.29 1.18
C PRO A 198 13.92 -3.03 0.18
N GLU A 199 15.16 -3.34 0.56
CA GLU A 199 16.34 -3.16 -0.30
C GLU A 199 16.68 -4.39 -1.12
N ARG A 200 16.05 -5.54 -0.83
CA ARG A 200 16.45 -6.80 -1.45
C ARG A 200 15.71 -7.09 -2.76
N TYR A 201 14.40 -6.90 -2.79
CA TYR A 201 13.60 -7.35 -3.92
C TYR A 201 13.03 -6.18 -4.73
N VAL A 202 13.21 -6.24 -6.05
CA VAL A 202 12.55 -5.34 -6.99
C VAL A 202 11.48 -6.13 -7.73
N VAL A 203 10.21 -5.83 -7.46
CA VAL A 203 9.08 -6.51 -8.11
C VAL A 203 9.06 -6.14 -9.59
N LEU A 204 9.05 -7.16 -10.46
CA LEU A 204 8.98 -7.01 -11.91
C LEU A 204 7.59 -7.33 -12.44
N ARG A 205 6.96 -8.41 -11.92
CA ARG A 205 5.62 -8.85 -12.32
C ARG A 205 4.88 -9.46 -11.13
N VAL A 206 3.56 -9.43 -11.18
CA VAL A 206 2.68 -10.07 -10.19
C VAL A 206 1.67 -10.93 -10.92
N ARG A 207 1.53 -12.18 -10.49
CA ARG A 207 0.57 -13.14 -11.05
C ARG A 207 -0.56 -13.37 -10.06
N PHE A 208 -1.79 -13.30 -10.57
CA PHE A 208 -3.02 -13.49 -9.83
C PHE A 208 -3.81 -14.66 -10.40
N LEU A 209 -4.49 -15.38 -9.53
CA LEU A 209 -5.58 -16.29 -9.91
C LEU A 209 -6.90 -15.64 -9.48
N LEU A 210 -7.69 -15.23 -10.46
CA LEU A 210 -8.99 -14.60 -10.25
C LEU A 210 -10.10 -15.65 -10.40
N GLU A 211 -11.32 -15.30 -10.03
CA GLU A 211 -12.47 -16.19 -10.08
C GLU A 211 -13.39 -15.83 -11.26
N ASP A 212 -13.63 -16.79 -12.17
CA ASP A 212 -14.74 -16.70 -13.10
C ASP A 212 -16.03 -17.15 -12.38
N ALA A 213 -16.77 -16.17 -11.85
CA ALA A 213 -18.00 -16.39 -11.09
C ALA A 213 -19.27 -16.12 -11.92
N GLY A 214 -19.19 -16.24 -13.25
CA GLY A 214 -20.33 -16.00 -14.16
C GLY A 214 -20.82 -14.54 -14.11
N GLY A 215 -19.91 -13.58 -13.94
CA GLY A 215 -20.24 -12.15 -13.86
C GLY A 215 -20.66 -11.67 -12.48
N LEU A 216 -20.55 -12.52 -11.45
CA LEU A 216 -20.79 -12.14 -10.06
C LEU A 216 -19.48 -11.75 -9.35
N SER A 217 -19.60 -10.90 -8.35
CA SER A 217 -18.49 -10.50 -7.47
C SER A 217 -18.01 -11.65 -6.59
N ALA A 218 -16.84 -11.51 -5.98
CA ALA A 218 -16.54 -12.29 -4.77
C ALA A 218 -17.57 -11.97 -3.66
N PRO A 219 -17.75 -12.83 -2.65
CA PRO A 219 -18.67 -12.57 -1.56
C PRO A 219 -18.37 -11.23 -0.88
N VAL A 220 -19.39 -10.39 -0.69
CA VAL A 220 -19.25 -9.09 -0.02
C VAL A 220 -18.92 -9.32 1.44
N LYS A 221 -17.72 -8.92 1.87
CA LYS A 221 -17.23 -9.14 3.25
C LYS A 221 -17.36 -7.93 4.17
N TYR A 222 -17.62 -6.75 3.61
CA TYR A 222 -17.59 -5.51 4.37
C TYR A 222 -18.97 -4.91 4.54
N ALA A 223 -19.38 -4.69 5.80
CA ALA A 223 -20.75 -4.24 6.13
C ALA A 223 -21.14 -2.91 5.48
N GLU A 224 -20.18 -1.96 5.30
CA GLU A 224 -20.46 -0.70 4.61
C GLU A 224 -20.80 -0.94 3.13
N THR A 225 -20.07 -1.85 2.48
CA THR A 225 -20.30 -2.22 1.08
C THR A 225 -21.63 -2.97 0.93
N ALA A 226 -21.92 -3.92 1.82
CA ALA A 226 -23.18 -4.66 1.83
C ALA A 226 -24.37 -3.70 1.96
N ARG A 227 -24.31 -2.75 2.90
CA ARG A 227 -25.33 -1.72 3.08
C ARG A 227 -25.50 -0.84 1.85
N ALA A 228 -24.39 -0.42 1.22
CA ALA A 228 -24.42 0.42 0.02
C ALA A 228 -25.00 -0.31 -1.20
N LEU A 229 -24.84 -1.64 -1.26
CA LEU A 229 -25.41 -2.52 -2.29
C LEU A 229 -26.84 -2.98 -1.99
N GLY A 230 -27.32 -2.80 -0.75
CA GLY A 230 -28.64 -3.29 -0.32
C GLY A 230 -28.71 -4.82 -0.17
N VAL A 231 -27.60 -5.45 0.23
CA VAL A 231 -27.45 -6.91 0.39
C VAL A 231 -26.87 -7.26 1.77
N GLU A 232 -26.86 -8.55 2.11
CA GLU A 232 -26.22 -9.04 3.33
C GLU A 232 -24.73 -9.34 3.10
N VAL A 233 -23.96 -9.35 4.20
CA VAL A 233 -22.57 -9.81 4.18
C VAL A 233 -22.54 -11.30 3.81
N GLY A 234 -21.76 -11.65 2.80
CA GLY A 234 -21.67 -13.00 2.23
C GLY A 234 -22.36 -13.14 0.86
N ASP A 235 -23.25 -12.21 0.51
CA ASP A 235 -23.93 -12.22 -0.80
C ASP A 235 -22.93 -11.90 -1.93
N ARG A 236 -23.28 -12.37 -3.12
CA ARG A 236 -22.63 -12.00 -4.39
C ARG A 236 -23.55 -11.09 -5.18
N VAL A 237 -23.00 -10.09 -5.83
CA VAL A 237 -23.73 -9.12 -6.65
C VAL A 237 -23.12 -9.08 -8.06
N PRO A 238 -23.78 -8.44 -9.04
CA PRO A 238 -23.14 -8.20 -10.32
C PRO A 238 -21.76 -7.54 -10.14
N LEU A 239 -20.72 -8.10 -10.76
CA LEU A 239 -19.33 -7.71 -10.56
C LEU A 239 -19.08 -6.21 -10.82
N ALA A 240 -19.67 -5.67 -11.89
CA ALA A 240 -19.60 -4.24 -12.20
C ALA A 240 -20.24 -3.38 -11.10
N ALA A 241 -21.38 -3.82 -10.50
CA ALA A 241 -22.05 -3.10 -9.43
C ALA A 241 -21.21 -3.06 -8.14
N ALA A 242 -20.51 -4.15 -7.81
CA ALA A 242 -19.56 -4.18 -6.69
C ALA A 242 -18.46 -3.14 -6.88
N ARG A 243 -17.79 -3.16 -8.04
CA ARG A 243 -16.71 -2.19 -8.38
C ARG A 243 -17.23 -0.75 -8.33
N GLU A 244 -18.36 -0.46 -8.97
CA GLU A 244 -18.93 0.90 -9.02
C GLU A 244 -19.28 1.41 -7.62
N THR A 245 -19.86 0.57 -6.78
CA THR A 245 -20.19 0.92 -5.39
C THR A 245 -18.96 1.23 -4.58
N VAL A 246 -17.89 0.42 -4.69
CA VAL A 246 -16.65 0.69 -4.03
C VAL A 246 -16.01 2.00 -4.52
N LEU A 247 -16.04 2.27 -5.82
CA LEU A 247 -15.55 3.55 -6.36
C LEU A 247 -16.33 4.73 -5.78
N LYS A 248 -17.67 4.66 -5.69
CA LYS A 248 -18.50 5.71 -5.08
C LYS A 248 -18.14 5.94 -3.60
N LEU A 249 -18.01 4.86 -2.83
CA LEU A 249 -17.61 4.93 -1.41
C LEU A 249 -16.21 5.57 -1.25
N ARG A 250 -15.26 5.19 -2.08
CA ARG A 250 -13.90 5.73 -2.06
C ARG A 250 -13.85 7.19 -2.48
N THR A 251 -14.55 7.56 -3.55
CA THR A 251 -14.66 8.97 -4.01
C THR A 251 -15.27 9.85 -2.91
N GLY A 252 -16.34 9.38 -2.25
CA GLY A 252 -16.95 10.07 -1.12
C GLY A 252 -16.01 10.27 0.08
N LYS A 253 -14.95 9.45 0.19
CA LYS A 253 -13.91 9.57 1.22
C LYS A 253 -12.64 10.30 0.75
N GLY A 254 -12.60 10.82 -0.49
CA GLY A 254 -11.40 11.43 -1.07
C GLY A 254 -10.25 10.43 -1.31
N MET A 255 -10.58 9.15 -1.54
CA MET A 255 -9.61 8.05 -1.69
C MET A 255 -9.39 7.60 -3.14
N VAL A 256 -10.02 8.28 -4.09
CA VAL A 256 -9.76 8.17 -5.53
C VAL A 256 -9.07 9.45 -5.96
N LEU A 257 -7.90 9.32 -6.58
CA LEU A 257 -7.08 10.48 -6.95
C LEU A 257 -7.83 11.35 -7.98
N ASP A 258 -8.00 12.62 -7.64
CA ASP A 258 -8.54 13.67 -8.49
C ASP A 258 -7.60 14.89 -8.40
N PRO A 259 -6.97 15.32 -9.52
CA PRO A 259 -6.03 16.43 -9.49
C PRO A 259 -6.66 17.77 -9.08
N GLU A 260 -7.98 17.93 -9.21
CA GLU A 260 -8.70 19.15 -8.86
C GLU A 260 -9.22 19.15 -7.41
N ASP A 261 -9.15 18.01 -6.72
CA ASP A 261 -9.60 17.86 -5.34
C ASP A 261 -8.45 17.62 -4.36
N HIS A 262 -8.05 18.64 -3.64
CA HIS A 262 -6.98 18.57 -2.65
C HIS A 262 -7.24 17.58 -1.50
N ASP A 263 -8.48 17.15 -1.26
CA ASP A 263 -8.76 16.07 -0.31
C ASP A 263 -8.21 14.72 -0.78
N THR A 264 -7.87 14.59 -2.06
CA THR A 264 -7.26 13.40 -2.64
C THR A 264 -5.73 13.46 -2.72
N TRP A 265 -5.11 14.63 -2.45
CA TRP A 265 -3.66 14.79 -2.44
C TRP A 265 -3.08 14.23 -1.13
N SER A 266 -3.11 12.93 -1.03
CA SER A 266 -2.76 12.15 0.16
C SER A 266 -2.17 10.79 -0.24
N ALA A 267 -1.69 10.03 0.72
CA ALA A 267 -1.34 8.61 0.54
C ALA A 267 -2.47 7.67 1.02
N GLY A 268 -3.72 8.13 0.99
CA GLY A 268 -4.80 7.41 1.62
C GLY A 268 -4.73 7.50 3.14
N SER A 269 -4.92 6.38 3.83
CA SER A 269 -4.73 6.35 5.29
C SER A 269 -3.27 6.60 5.66
N PHE A 270 -3.02 7.64 6.44
CA PHE A 270 -1.64 7.97 6.85
C PHE A 270 -1.16 7.09 8.01
N PHE A 271 -2.07 6.56 8.83
CA PHE A 271 -1.73 5.69 9.95
C PHE A 271 -2.38 4.33 9.84
N THR A 272 -1.65 3.29 10.23
CA THR A 272 -2.17 1.93 10.32
C THR A 272 -3.09 1.78 11.53
N ASN A 273 -4.03 0.85 11.45
CA ASN A 273 -4.86 0.49 12.61
C ASN A 273 -3.98 -0.23 13.65
N PRO A 274 -3.93 0.26 14.90
CA PRO A 274 -3.14 -0.35 15.96
C PRO A 274 -3.63 -1.77 16.29
N ILE A 275 -2.68 -2.69 16.46
CA ILE A 275 -2.91 -4.03 17.02
C ILE A 275 -2.32 -4.02 18.41
N LEU A 276 -3.15 -4.30 19.40
CA LEU A 276 -2.85 -4.21 20.81
C LEU A 276 -2.93 -5.59 21.46
N THR A 277 -2.04 -5.90 22.40
CA THR A 277 -2.20 -7.05 23.27
C THR A 277 -3.44 -6.88 24.15
N ASP A 278 -3.96 -7.96 24.76
CA ASP A 278 -5.11 -7.88 25.68
C ASP A 278 -4.86 -6.89 26.82
N GLU A 279 -3.64 -6.85 27.37
CA GLU A 279 -3.25 -5.91 28.41
C GLU A 279 -3.29 -4.45 27.90
N GLN A 280 -2.70 -4.20 26.73
CA GLN A 280 -2.72 -2.86 26.11
C GLN A 280 -4.15 -2.43 25.78
N PHE A 281 -4.99 -3.38 25.29
CA PHE A 281 -6.38 -3.06 24.97
C PHE A 281 -7.19 -2.73 26.23
N ALA A 282 -6.98 -3.45 27.33
CA ALA A 282 -7.62 -3.15 28.62
C ALA A 282 -7.20 -1.77 29.16
N ALA A 283 -5.92 -1.42 29.08
CA ALA A 283 -5.41 -0.10 29.47
C ALA A 283 -6.00 1.02 28.58
N PHE A 284 -6.06 0.80 27.28
CA PHE A 284 -6.72 1.68 26.33
C PHE A 284 -8.21 1.88 26.66
N HIS A 285 -8.92 0.79 26.89
CA HIS A 285 -10.35 0.83 27.23
C HIS A 285 -10.63 1.64 28.53
N ALA A 286 -9.74 1.53 29.52
CA ALA A 286 -9.83 2.33 30.74
C ALA A 286 -9.68 3.85 30.44
N ARG A 287 -8.75 4.23 29.56
CA ARG A 287 -8.58 5.64 29.12
C ARG A 287 -9.79 6.14 28.32
N VAL A 288 -10.37 5.29 27.44
CA VAL A 288 -11.60 5.64 26.71
C VAL A 288 -12.73 5.98 27.68
N ARG A 289 -12.96 5.17 28.72
CA ARG A 289 -13.97 5.44 29.73
C ARG A 289 -13.70 6.74 30.49
N ALA A 290 -12.45 6.96 30.89
CA ALA A 290 -12.05 8.17 31.60
C ALA A 290 -12.24 9.43 30.78
N HIS A 291 -12.00 9.37 29.46
CA HIS A 291 -12.06 10.56 28.58
C HIS A 291 -13.45 10.77 27.96
N LEU A 292 -14.15 9.70 27.56
CA LEU A 292 -15.39 9.75 26.79
C LEU A 292 -16.64 9.28 27.59
N GLY A 293 -16.45 8.72 28.81
CA GLY A 293 -17.49 8.17 29.63
C GLY A 293 -17.74 6.68 29.42
N ASP A 294 -18.45 6.05 30.37
CA ASP A 294 -18.66 4.58 30.44
C ASP A 294 -19.50 4.02 29.28
N GLY A 295 -20.31 4.87 28.63
CA GLY A 295 -21.18 4.43 27.52
C GLY A 295 -20.48 4.29 26.19
N VAL A 296 -19.21 4.69 26.05
CA VAL A 296 -18.48 4.66 24.77
C VAL A 296 -17.65 3.39 24.66
N GLN A 297 -17.91 2.61 23.61
CA GLN A 297 -17.14 1.41 23.29
C GLN A 297 -16.23 1.69 22.09
N PRO A 298 -14.89 1.51 22.21
CA PRO A 298 -14.00 1.64 21.08
C PRO A 298 -14.19 0.49 20.09
N PRO A 299 -13.95 0.70 18.79
CA PRO A 299 -13.92 -0.37 17.81
C PRO A 299 -12.91 -1.45 18.19
N ALA A 300 -13.34 -2.72 18.14
CA ALA A 300 -12.52 -3.87 18.48
C ALA A 300 -12.74 -4.96 17.42
N TYR A 301 -11.64 -5.41 16.82
CA TYR A 301 -11.64 -6.44 15.79
C TYR A 301 -10.61 -7.51 16.15
N PRO A 302 -10.91 -8.80 15.98
CA PRO A 302 -9.93 -9.87 16.22
C PRO A 302 -8.66 -9.68 15.37
N ALA A 303 -7.49 -9.90 15.95
CA ALA A 303 -6.19 -9.76 15.28
C ALA A 303 -5.21 -10.90 15.61
N GLY A 304 -5.74 -12.10 15.85
CA GLY A 304 -5.00 -13.27 16.31
C GLY A 304 -5.13 -13.46 17.82
N ASP A 305 -4.57 -14.57 18.32
CA ASP A 305 -4.66 -14.94 19.75
C ASP A 305 -4.02 -13.88 20.65
N GLY A 306 -4.78 -13.40 21.63
CA GLY A 306 -4.34 -12.39 22.59
C GLY A 306 -4.12 -10.99 22.01
N HIS A 307 -4.68 -10.71 20.82
CA HIS A 307 -4.53 -9.40 20.16
C HIS A 307 -5.86 -8.85 19.65
N THR A 308 -6.05 -7.56 19.83
CA THR A 308 -7.22 -6.81 19.33
C THR A 308 -6.76 -5.64 18.47
N LYS A 309 -7.29 -5.54 17.25
CA LYS A 309 -7.09 -4.38 16.36
C LYS A 309 -8.15 -3.34 16.64
N THR A 310 -7.75 -2.05 16.78
CA THR A 310 -8.67 -0.93 16.91
C THR A 310 -8.53 0.04 15.73
N SER A 311 -9.47 0.99 15.61
CA SER A 311 -9.52 1.94 14.49
C SER A 311 -8.69 3.18 14.75
N ALA A 312 -7.64 3.42 13.97
CA ALA A 312 -6.88 4.66 14.00
C ALA A 312 -7.76 5.87 13.68
N ALA A 313 -8.70 5.75 12.73
CA ALA A 313 -9.65 6.83 12.41
C ALA A 313 -10.48 7.25 13.61
N TRP A 314 -10.97 6.27 14.38
CA TRP A 314 -11.74 6.52 15.59
C TRP A 314 -10.88 7.20 16.67
N LEU A 315 -9.65 6.73 16.86
CA LEU A 315 -8.71 7.31 17.82
C LEU A 315 -8.43 8.78 17.50
N ILE A 316 -8.13 9.10 16.24
CA ILE A 316 -7.85 10.45 15.76
C ILE A 316 -9.07 11.36 15.98
N ASP A 317 -10.26 10.92 15.55
CA ASP A 317 -11.50 11.66 15.72
C ASP A 317 -11.81 11.95 17.20
N LYS A 318 -11.69 10.92 18.06
CA LYS A 318 -11.99 11.03 19.50
C LYS A 318 -10.92 11.75 20.30
N ALA A 319 -9.71 11.91 19.77
CA ALA A 319 -8.69 12.78 20.33
C ALA A 319 -8.85 14.26 19.91
N GLY A 320 -9.93 14.61 19.17
CA GLY A 320 -10.24 15.97 18.77
C GLY A 320 -9.76 16.38 17.38
N PHE A 321 -9.07 15.48 16.67
CA PHE A 321 -8.58 15.72 15.30
C PHE A 321 -9.66 15.31 14.28
N THR A 322 -10.69 16.13 14.16
CA THR A 322 -11.83 15.85 13.27
C THR A 322 -11.50 16.12 11.81
N LYS A 323 -12.40 15.75 10.92
CA LYS A 323 -12.29 16.06 9.48
C LYS A 323 -12.08 17.55 9.25
N GLY A 324 -11.11 17.92 8.42
CA GLY A 324 -10.74 19.29 8.11
C GLY A 324 -9.84 19.95 9.17
N TYR A 325 -9.41 19.23 10.20
CA TYR A 325 -8.52 19.77 11.24
C TYR A 325 -7.23 20.33 10.65
N GLY A 326 -6.78 21.44 11.23
CA GLY A 326 -5.61 22.20 10.82
C GLY A 326 -5.99 23.48 10.08
N THR A 327 -5.15 24.52 10.20
CA THR A 327 -5.32 25.82 9.53
C THR A 327 -4.22 26.10 8.52
N GLY A 328 -3.16 25.27 8.53
CA GLY A 328 -2.00 25.37 7.66
C GLY A 328 -2.22 24.83 6.24
N PRO A 329 -1.15 24.75 5.45
CA PRO A 329 -1.18 24.20 4.10
C PRO A 329 -1.31 22.68 4.08
N ALA A 330 -0.98 21.97 5.18
CA ALA A 330 -1.31 20.56 5.40
C ALA A 330 -2.46 20.43 6.38
N ARG A 331 -3.46 19.59 6.08
CA ARG A 331 -4.65 19.40 6.92
C ARG A 331 -5.12 17.95 6.89
N ILE A 332 -5.92 17.56 7.90
CA ILE A 332 -6.75 16.35 7.78
C ILE A 332 -7.80 16.60 6.68
N SER A 333 -8.01 15.61 5.82
CA SER A 333 -9.04 15.67 4.78
C SER A 333 -10.41 16.03 5.36
N THR A 334 -11.18 16.85 4.65
CA THR A 334 -12.57 17.15 5.01
C THR A 334 -13.49 15.93 4.84
N LYS A 335 -13.01 14.89 4.16
CA LYS A 335 -13.76 13.67 3.82
C LYS A 335 -13.36 12.46 4.66
N HIS A 336 -12.11 12.41 5.16
CA HIS A 336 -11.59 11.23 5.88
C HIS A 336 -10.55 11.59 6.94
N THR A 337 -10.78 11.23 8.20
CA THR A 337 -9.89 11.54 9.34
C THR A 337 -8.51 10.87 9.27
N LEU A 338 -8.36 9.75 8.55
CA LEU A 338 -7.05 9.10 8.37
C LEU A 338 -6.20 9.74 7.27
N ALA A 339 -6.76 10.57 6.39
CA ALA A 339 -6.02 11.16 5.30
C ALA A 339 -5.47 12.52 5.73
N LEU A 340 -4.15 12.64 5.79
CA LEU A 340 -3.45 13.91 5.81
C LEU A 340 -3.29 14.38 4.37
N THR A 341 -3.55 15.65 4.10
CA THR A 341 -3.63 16.17 2.73
C THR A 341 -2.76 17.41 2.55
N ASN A 342 -2.16 17.53 1.38
CA ASN A 342 -1.57 18.76 0.88
C ASN A 342 -2.69 19.64 0.29
N ARG A 343 -2.84 20.88 0.76
CA ARG A 343 -3.88 21.82 0.28
C ARG A 343 -3.41 22.69 -0.89
N GLY A 344 -2.31 22.27 -1.56
CA GLY A 344 -1.76 22.91 -2.75
C GLY A 344 -0.39 23.58 -2.51
N GLU A 345 -0.10 24.01 -1.30
CA GLU A 345 1.10 24.79 -0.97
C GLU A 345 1.91 24.20 0.19
N ALA A 346 1.60 22.97 0.63
CA ALA A 346 2.31 22.34 1.73
C ALA A 346 3.74 21.95 1.33
N THR A 347 4.63 22.02 2.32
CA THR A 347 5.91 21.33 2.32
C THR A 347 5.77 19.95 2.97
N THR A 348 6.74 19.09 2.80
CA THR A 348 6.77 17.81 3.52
C THR A 348 6.86 18.02 5.02
N GLU A 349 7.58 19.05 5.47
CA GLU A 349 7.66 19.36 6.91
C GLU A 349 6.32 19.82 7.47
N ASP A 350 5.49 20.57 6.73
CA ASP A 350 4.13 20.92 7.17
C ASP A 350 3.26 19.65 7.38
N LEU A 351 3.38 18.68 6.45
CA LEU A 351 2.67 17.41 6.58
C LEU A 351 3.14 16.61 7.81
N LEU A 352 4.45 16.54 8.04
CA LEU A 352 5.02 15.81 9.16
C LEU A 352 4.74 16.50 10.50
N ALA A 353 4.72 17.84 10.54
CA ALA A 353 4.33 18.60 11.74
C ALA A 353 2.90 18.25 12.15
N LEU A 354 1.94 18.24 11.20
CA LEU A 354 0.58 17.81 11.46
C LEU A 354 0.51 16.34 11.91
N ALA A 355 1.29 15.46 11.27
CA ALA A 355 1.32 14.05 11.65
C ALA A 355 1.83 13.84 13.08
N ARG A 356 2.90 14.55 13.49
CA ARG A 356 3.45 14.52 14.87
C ARG A 356 2.44 15.05 15.89
N GLU A 357 1.73 16.12 15.55
CA GLU A 357 0.67 16.68 16.40
C GLU A 357 -0.45 15.65 16.64
N VAL A 358 -0.92 14.98 15.60
CA VAL A 358 -1.93 13.90 15.70
C VAL A 358 -1.41 12.73 16.55
N VAL A 359 -0.17 12.27 16.32
CA VAL A 359 0.45 11.19 17.11
C VAL A 359 0.55 11.56 18.58
N ALA A 360 1.00 12.80 18.88
CA ALA A 360 1.14 13.28 20.25
C ALA A 360 -0.22 13.35 20.96
N GLY A 361 -1.25 13.91 20.32
CA GLY A 361 -2.58 14.04 20.90
C GLY A 361 -3.28 12.69 21.13
N VAL A 362 -3.16 11.75 20.18
CA VAL A 362 -3.71 10.40 20.36
C VAL A 362 -2.97 9.65 21.48
N ARG A 363 -1.65 9.81 21.59
CA ARG A 363 -0.87 9.21 22.68
C ARG A 363 -1.23 9.81 24.05
N GLU A 364 -1.39 11.11 24.13
CA GLU A 364 -1.81 11.79 25.35
C GLU A 364 -3.19 11.32 25.81
N THR A 365 -4.16 11.28 24.91
CA THR A 365 -5.56 10.93 25.20
C THR A 365 -5.71 9.44 25.52
N PHE A 366 -5.18 8.56 24.66
CA PHE A 366 -5.49 7.12 24.70
C PHE A 366 -4.30 6.24 25.05
N GLY A 367 -3.07 6.78 25.16
CA GLY A 367 -1.85 6.02 25.46
C GLY A 367 -1.36 5.18 24.26
N ILE A 368 -1.90 5.40 23.06
CA ILE A 368 -1.55 4.66 21.84
C ILE A 368 -0.67 5.54 20.97
N THR A 369 0.48 5.03 20.55
CA THR A 369 1.32 5.67 19.53
C THR A 369 0.93 5.16 18.16
N LEU A 370 0.45 6.05 17.29
CA LEU A 370 0.13 5.72 15.90
C LEU A 370 1.42 5.53 15.09
N VAL A 371 1.36 4.60 14.13
CA VAL A 371 2.46 4.29 13.20
C VAL A 371 2.03 4.67 11.79
N ASN A 372 2.91 5.42 11.07
CA ASN A 372 2.64 5.81 9.69
C ASN A 372 2.62 4.59 8.75
N GLU A 373 1.72 4.60 7.78
CA GLU A 373 1.64 3.61 6.69
C GLU A 373 2.55 3.97 5.51
N PRO A 374 2.65 5.25 5.08
CA PRO A 374 3.55 5.65 4.00
C PRO A 374 5.03 5.46 4.35
N VAL A 375 5.81 5.15 3.32
CA VAL A 375 7.28 5.07 3.40
C VAL A 375 7.84 6.49 3.37
N THR A 376 8.68 6.81 4.36
CA THR A 376 9.38 8.10 4.44
C THR A 376 10.74 8.02 3.77
N VAL A 377 11.11 9.05 3.00
CA VAL A 377 12.38 9.15 2.26
C VAL A 377 13.10 10.42 2.65
N GLY A 378 14.26 10.28 3.28
CA GLY A 378 15.08 11.42 3.76
C GLY A 378 14.45 12.21 4.92
N VAL A 379 13.37 11.71 5.51
CA VAL A 379 12.66 12.31 6.66
C VAL A 379 12.15 11.23 7.60
N SER A 380 11.76 11.61 8.82
CA SER A 380 11.13 10.72 9.81
C SER A 380 9.98 11.41 10.54
N LEU A 381 9.04 10.62 11.02
CA LEU A 381 7.92 11.06 11.85
C LEU A 381 8.31 11.19 13.32
#